data_1dedeca3162f5890dc56fbc279a858fc
#
_entry.id   1dedeca3162f5890dc56fbc279a858fc
#
_cell.length_a   1.000
_cell.length_b   1.000
_cell.length_c   1.000
_cell.angle_alpha   90.00
_cell.angle_beta   90.00
_cell.angle_gamma   90.00
#
_symmetry.space_group_name_H-M   'P 1'
#
loop_
_entity.id
_entity.type
_entity.pdbx_description
1 polymer ?
#
loop_
_entity_poly.entity_id
_entity_poly.type
_entity_poly.pdbx_seq_one_letter_code
_entity_poly.pdbx_strand_id
1 'polypeptide(L)'
;MKSNEIINKINSYCKEKQVKIGYNEINYLLDKNRNDIDLVISEITKLNIISNNINTDIINTYGSFIPNDDSFELCDAIVEKKNKEIPSLLNEFIEARKEVIPFVALLAMQYRYIYACMIINRSSDYLMKLFNVSSDYPFIKAKGRISKYSNQELKDILINLAKVDLDLKSTDKDKYNI
;
A
#
# COMPACT_ATOMS: atom_id res chain seq x y z
N MET A 1 9.62 -1.35 -12.10
CA MET A 1 10.69 -2.39 -12.01
C MET A 1 10.02 -3.73 -11.80
N LYS A 2 10.48 -4.78 -12.49
CA LYS A 2 9.96 -6.14 -12.25
C LYS A 2 10.38 -6.60 -10.86
N SER A 3 9.56 -7.33 -10.15
CA SER A 3 9.81 -7.81 -8.77
C SER A 3 11.22 -8.44 -8.61
N ASN A 4 11.68 -9.19 -9.62
CA ASN A 4 13.02 -9.79 -9.63
C ASN A 4 14.17 -8.76 -9.69
N GLU A 5 13.97 -7.60 -10.33
CA GLU A 5 14.99 -6.54 -10.40
C GLU A 5 15.16 -5.85 -9.04
N ILE A 6 14.07 -5.68 -8.32
CA ILE A 6 14.05 -5.13 -6.95
C ILE A 6 14.86 -6.03 -6.01
N ILE A 7 14.54 -7.33 -6.01
CA ILE A 7 15.21 -8.32 -5.17
C ILE A 7 16.69 -8.43 -5.53
N ASN A 8 17.04 -8.39 -6.82
CA ASN A 8 18.44 -8.42 -7.27
C ASN A 8 19.22 -7.19 -6.79
N LYS A 9 18.62 -6.00 -6.81
CA LYS A 9 19.23 -4.76 -6.31
C LYS A 9 19.49 -4.84 -4.81
N ILE A 10 18.52 -5.32 -4.04
CA ILE A 10 18.67 -5.53 -2.59
C ILE A 10 19.77 -6.58 -2.30
N ASN A 11 19.75 -7.69 -3.01
CA ASN A 11 20.77 -8.75 -2.84
C ASN A 11 22.20 -8.24 -3.18
N SER A 12 22.34 -7.40 -4.20
CA SER A 12 23.64 -6.80 -4.56
C SER A 12 24.14 -5.89 -3.44
N TYR A 13 23.26 -5.07 -2.86
CA TYR A 13 23.57 -4.24 -1.70
C TYR A 13 23.98 -5.07 -0.48
N CYS A 14 23.22 -6.14 -0.17
CA CYS A 14 23.53 -7.02 0.96
C CYS A 14 24.88 -7.71 0.79
N LYS A 15 25.24 -8.14 -0.42
CA LYS A 15 26.57 -8.70 -0.72
C LYS A 15 27.68 -7.69 -0.52
N GLU A 16 27.52 -6.47 -1.01
CA GLU A 16 28.50 -5.38 -0.83
C GLU A 16 28.74 -5.07 0.66
N LYS A 17 27.68 -5.06 1.46
CA LYS A 17 27.74 -4.75 2.90
C LYS A 17 27.98 -5.98 3.79
N GLN A 18 28.20 -7.16 3.20
CA GLN A 18 28.40 -8.44 3.89
C GLN A 18 27.24 -8.81 4.85
N VAL A 19 26.03 -8.43 4.48
CA VAL A 19 24.80 -8.75 5.23
C VAL A 19 24.27 -10.09 4.76
N LYS A 20 23.96 -10.98 5.71
CA LYS A 20 23.28 -12.25 5.47
C LYS A 20 21.78 -12.06 5.73
N ILE A 21 20.99 -12.19 4.71
CA ILE A 21 19.52 -12.09 4.77
C ILE A 21 18.91 -13.08 3.77
N GLY A 22 17.85 -13.76 4.17
CA GLY A 22 17.16 -14.72 3.32
C GLY A 22 16.15 -14.05 2.37
N TYR A 23 15.74 -14.79 1.35
CA TYR A 23 14.73 -14.34 0.38
C TYR A 23 13.40 -14.02 1.06
N ASN A 24 12.97 -14.81 2.03
CA ASN A 24 11.74 -14.61 2.78
C ASN A 24 11.78 -13.32 3.61
N GLU A 25 12.90 -13.02 4.24
CA GLU A 25 13.13 -11.82 5.02
C GLU A 25 13.14 -10.56 4.13
N ILE A 26 13.73 -10.64 2.93
CA ILE A 26 13.68 -9.55 1.95
C ILE A 26 12.24 -9.27 1.51
N ASN A 27 11.46 -10.31 1.20
CA ASN A 27 10.06 -10.13 0.84
C ASN A 27 9.23 -9.57 2.01
N TYR A 28 9.51 -10.03 3.24
CA TYR A 28 8.86 -9.51 4.43
C TYR A 28 9.15 -8.02 4.64
N LEU A 29 10.41 -7.60 4.46
CA LEU A 29 10.79 -6.19 4.52
C LEU A 29 10.16 -5.38 3.38
N LEU A 30 10.08 -5.92 2.17
CA LEU A 30 9.43 -5.27 1.04
C LEU A 30 7.93 -5.04 1.31
N ASP A 31 7.24 -6.06 1.82
CA ASP A 31 5.84 -5.96 2.18
C ASP A 31 5.60 -4.89 3.24
N LYS A 32 6.38 -4.92 4.32
CA LYS A 32 6.30 -3.94 5.43
C LYS A 32 6.68 -2.52 5.03
N ASN A 33 7.53 -2.34 4.03
CA ASN A 33 7.97 -1.04 3.52
C ASN A 33 7.32 -0.66 2.17
N ARG A 34 6.14 -1.22 1.85
CA ARG A 34 5.34 -0.86 0.67
C ARG A 34 6.08 -1.05 -0.66
N ASN A 35 6.99 -2.01 -0.73
CA ASN A 35 7.87 -2.25 -1.86
C ASN A 35 8.79 -1.05 -2.21
N ASP A 36 9.03 -0.14 -1.27
CA ASP A 36 9.99 0.93 -1.41
C ASP A 36 11.41 0.40 -1.13
N ILE A 37 12.23 0.40 -2.18
CA ILE A 37 13.59 -0.17 -2.12
C ILE A 37 14.49 0.63 -1.19
N ASP A 38 14.37 1.96 -1.19
CA ASP A 38 15.24 2.86 -0.43
C ASP A 38 14.95 2.72 1.06
N LEU A 39 13.67 2.55 1.42
CA LEU A 39 13.26 2.24 2.79
C LEU A 39 13.76 0.86 3.24
N VAL A 40 13.64 -0.16 2.39
CA VAL A 40 14.15 -1.51 2.69
C VAL A 40 15.68 -1.50 2.88
N ILE A 41 16.42 -0.81 2.02
CA ILE A 41 17.86 -0.67 2.15
C ILE A 41 18.25 0.07 3.43
N SER A 42 17.55 1.14 3.77
CA SER A 42 17.73 1.88 5.03
C SER A 42 17.48 0.99 6.24
N GLU A 43 16.43 0.17 6.21
CA GLU A 43 16.08 -0.75 7.28
C GLU A 43 17.14 -1.87 7.43
N ILE A 44 17.56 -2.47 6.32
CA ILE A 44 18.66 -3.46 6.31
C ILE A 44 19.95 -2.84 6.89
N THR A 45 20.27 -1.60 6.53
CA THR A 45 21.44 -0.89 7.04
C THR A 45 21.38 -0.74 8.55
N LYS A 46 20.23 -0.34 9.09
CA LYS A 46 20.00 -0.22 10.53
C LYS A 46 20.11 -1.57 11.24
N LEU A 47 19.45 -2.60 10.71
CA LEU A 47 19.48 -3.94 11.30
C LEU A 47 20.86 -4.57 11.27
N ASN A 48 21.68 -4.26 10.26
CA ASN A 48 23.05 -4.71 10.15
C ASN A 48 23.98 -4.18 11.26
N ILE A 49 23.63 -3.05 11.89
CA ILE A 49 24.34 -2.52 13.07
C ILE A 49 24.14 -3.47 14.26
N ILE A 50 22.99 -4.15 14.33
CA ILE A 50 22.64 -5.07 15.43
C ILE A 50 23.20 -6.46 15.14
N SER A 51 23.04 -6.95 13.91
CA SER A 51 23.51 -8.27 13.47
C SER A 51 23.73 -8.31 11.96
N ASN A 52 24.85 -8.90 11.56
CA ASN A 52 25.10 -9.16 10.13
C ASN A 52 24.30 -10.36 9.57
N ASN A 53 23.58 -11.09 10.42
CA ASN A 53 22.68 -12.18 10.05
C ASN A 53 21.24 -11.78 10.41
N ILE A 54 20.53 -11.17 9.45
CA ILE A 54 19.19 -10.66 9.63
C ILE A 54 18.19 -11.79 9.39
N ASN A 55 17.51 -12.20 10.45
CA ASN A 55 16.42 -13.16 10.42
C ASN A 55 15.10 -12.49 10.84
N THR A 56 14.00 -13.23 10.75
CA THR A 56 12.67 -12.75 11.09
C THR A 56 12.57 -12.23 12.53
N ASP A 57 13.26 -12.85 13.49
CA ASP A 57 13.23 -12.43 14.90
C ASP A 57 13.90 -11.06 15.09
N ILE A 58 15.04 -10.84 14.43
CA ILE A 58 15.73 -9.55 14.45
C ILE A 58 14.88 -8.48 13.80
N ILE A 59 14.24 -8.79 12.67
CA ILE A 59 13.34 -7.88 12.00
C ILE A 59 12.14 -7.51 12.89
N ASN A 60 11.52 -8.47 13.55
CA ASN A 60 10.37 -8.22 14.43
C ASN A 60 10.74 -7.45 15.70
N THR A 61 11.93 -7.66 16.24
CA THR A 61 12.36 -7.05 17.50
C THR A 61 12.90 -5.62 17.30
N TYR A 62 13.64 -5.39 16.24
CA TYR A 62 14.39 -4.14 16.02
C TYR A 62 13.99 -3.40 14.75
N GLY A 63 13.13 -4.00 13.91
CA GLY A 63 12.64 -3.37 12.69
C GLY A 63 11.83 -2.12 13.01
N SER A 64 12.16 -1.00 12.37
CA SER A 64 11.28 0.15 12.31
C SER A 64 10.41 -0.03 11.09
N PHE A 65 9.27 -0.65 11.27
CA PHE A 65 8.27 -0.63 10.23
C PHE A 65 7.68 0.78 10.17
N ILE A 66 7.43 1.29 8.96
CA ILE A 66 6.38 2.27 8.83
C ILE A 66 5.21 1.60 9.54
N PRO A 67 4.63 2.16 10.62
CA PRO A 67 3.48 1.57 11.26
C PRO A 67 2.55 1.16 10.13
N ASN A 68 2.09 -0.10 10.12
CA ASN A 68 1.02 -0.47 9.23
C ASN A 68 0.00 0.63 9.44
N ASP A 69 -0.09 1.52 8.48
CA ASP A 69 -1.09 2.55 8.60
C ASP A 69 -2.37 1.76 8.46
N ASP A 70 -3.06 1.53 9.59
CA ASP A 70 -4.31 0.78 9.67
C ASP A 70 -5.26 1.23 8.56
N SER A 71 -5.05 2.45 8.07
CA SER A 71 -5.67 3.02 6.89
C SER A 71 -5.46 2.20 5.61
N PHE A 72 -4.29 1.57 5.41
CA PHE A 72 -4.06 0.74 4.22
C PHE A 72 -4.72 -0.63 4.34
N GLU A 73 -4.70 -1.24 5.51
CA GLU A 73 -5.39 -2.51 5.74
C GLU A 73 -6.90 -2.35 5.61
N LEU A 74 -7.46 -1.31 6.22
CA LEU A 74 -8.87 -0.97 6.09
C LEU A 74 -9.23 -0.65 4.61
N CYS A 75 -8.41 0.14 3.92
CA CYS A 75 -8.61 0.46 2.51
C CYS A 75 -8.60 -0.81 1.64
N ASP A 76 -7.64 -1.71 1.87
CA ASP A 76 -7.55 -2.98 1.15
C ASP A 76 -8.73 -3.89 1.46
N ALA A 77 -9.16 -4.00 2.71
CA ALA A 77 -10.33 -4.78 3.10
C ALA A 77 -11.61 -4.28 2.41
N ILE A 78 -11.80 -2.96 2.35
CA ILE A 78 -12.94 -2.33 1.65
C ILE A 78 -12.88 -2.65 0.15
N VAL A 79 -11.75 -2.36 -0.49
CA VAL A 79 -11.57 -2.56 -1.94
C VAL A 79 -11.62 -4.04 -2.33
N GLU A 80 -11.25 -4.94 -1.44
CA GLU A 80 -11.35 -6.38 -1.66
C GLU A 80 -12.70 -6.98 -1.25
N LYS A 81 -13.63 -6.16 -0.71
CA LYS A 81 -14.95 -6.59 -0.23
C LYS A 81 -14.85 -7.66 0.88
N LYS A 82 -13.85 -7.54 1.76
CA LYS A 82 -13.64 -8.42 2.91
C LYS A 82 -14.54 -8.02 4.08
N ASN A 83 -15.86 -8.14 3.90
CA ASN A 83 -16.89 -7.62 4.80
C ASN A 83 -16.74 -8.07 6.26
N LYS A 84 -16.10 -9.21 6.52
CA LYS A 84 -15.89 -9.72 7.89
C LYS A 84 -14.77 -8.98 8.65
N GLU A 85 -13.78 -8.48 7.92
CA GLU A 85 -12.60 -7.80 8.48
C GLU A 85 -12.86 -6.30 8.69
N ILE A 86 -13.72 -5.67 7.86
CA ILE A 86 -13.96 -4.24 7.85
C ILE A 86 -14.37 -3.68 9.22
N PRO A 87 -15.32 -4.27 9.99
CA PRO A 87 -15.73 -3.70 11.27
C PRO A 87 -14.61 -3.59 12.31
N SER A 88 -13.74 -4.61 12.41
CA SER A 88 -12.60 -4.58 13.33
C SER A 88 -11.60 -3.50 12.93
N LEU A 89 -11.20 -3.48 11.65
CA LEU A 89 -10.25 -2.51 11.11
C LEU A 89 -10.78 -1.07 11.19
N LEU A 90 -12.08 -0.88 11.02
CA LEU A 90 -12.72 0.44 11.18
C LEU A 90 -12.67 0.92 12.65
N ASN A 91 -12.92 0.04 13.60
CA ASN A 91 -12.80 0.37 15.03
C ASN A 91 -11.36 0.75 15.38
N GLU A 92 -10.36 -0.03 14.91
CA GLU A 92 -8.94 0.28 15.10
C GLU A 92 -8.57 1.65 14.51
N PHE A 93 -9.08 1.95 13.29
CA PHE A 93 -8.89 3.24 12.64
C PHE A 93 -9.44 4.40 13.47
N ILE A 94 -10.65 4.25 14.02
CA ILE A 94 -11.31 5.26 14.85
C ILE A 94 -10.58 5.43 16.20
N GLU A 95 -10.23 4.35 16.88
CA GLU A 95 -9.51 4.38 18.16
C GLU A 95 -8.13 5.02 18.02
N ALA A 96 -7.45 4.75 16.90
CA ALA A 96 -6.18 5.38 16.55
C ALA A 96 -6.31 6.86 16.13
N ARG A 97 -7.53 7.41 16.08
CA ARG A 97 -7.85 8.79 15.67
C ARG A 97 -7.21 9.18 14.34
N LYS A 98 -7.24 8.26 13.37
CA LYS A 98 -6.69 8.51 12.04
C LYS A 98 -7.50 9.56 11.28
N GLU A 99 -6.82 10.33 10.45
CA GLU A 99 -7.47 11.38 9.67
C GLU A 99 -8.31 10.79 8.53
N VAL A 100 -9.58 11.19 8.47
CA VAL A 100 -10.56 10.70 7.49
C VAL A 100 -10.28 11.24 6.09
N ILE A 101 -9.87 12.50 5.95
CA ILE A 101 -9.64 13.12 4.62
C ILE A 101 -8.53 12.40 3.83
N PRO A 102 -7.34 12.14 4.39
CA PRO A 102 -6.32 11.33 3.71
C PRO A 102 -6.79 9.91 3.40
N PHE A 103 -7.60 9.30 4.27
CA PHE A 103 -8.14 7.97 4.04
C PHE A 103 -9.11 7.93 2.84
N VAL A 104 -10.02 8.89 2.74
CA VAL A 104 -10.93 9.02 1.59
C VAL A 104 -10.14 9.23 0.29
N ALA A 105 -9.08 10.04 0.33
CA ALA A 105 -8.20 10.26 -0.82
C ALA A 105 -7.46 8.97 -1.23
N LEU A 106 -6.97 8.18 -0.27
CA LEU A 106 -6.34 6.88 -0.49
C LEU A 106 -7.32 5.90 -1.14
N LEU A 107 -8.53 5.81 -0.60
CA LEU A 107 -9.60 4.94 -1.11
C LEU A 107 -9.97 5.32 -2.55
N ALA A 108 -10.16 6.61 -2.82
CA ALA A 108 -10.45 7.11 -4.16
C ALA A 108 -9.32 6.81 -5.16
N MET A 109 -8.06 6.88 -4.73
CA MET A 109 -6.90 6.53 -5.55
C MET A 109 -6.91 5.05 -5.93
N GLN A 110 -7.18 4.14 -4.98
CA GLN A 110 -7.28 2.70 -5.25
C GLN A 110 -8.39 2.39 -6.27
N TYR A 111 -9.57 2.97 -6.11
CA TYR A 111 -10.66 2.78 -7.08
C TYR A 111 -10.36 3.39 -8.46
N ARG A 112 -9.65 4.53 -8.53
CA ARG A 112 -9.18 5.08 -9.82
C ARG A 112 -8.24 4.13 -10.53
N TYR A 113 -7.33 3.46 -9.84
CA TYR A 113 -6.43 2.47 -10.45
C TYR A 113 -7.22 1.28 -11.02
N ILE A 114 -8.20 0.75 -10.27
CA ILE A 114 -9.05 -0.36 -10.73
C ILE A 114 -9.86 0.07 -11.96
N TYR A 115 -10.48 1.24 -11.91
CA TYR A 115 -11.26 1.78 -13.01
C TYR A 115 -10.40 2.03 -14.25
N ALA A 116 -9.23 2.64 -14.10
CA ALA A 116 -8.28 2.83 -15.19
C ALA A 116 -7.84 1.50 -15.83
N CYS A 117 -7.50 0.50 -15.01
CA CYS A 117 -7.15 -0.82 -15.50
C CYS A 117 -8.32 -1.52 -16.24
N MET A 118 -9.55 -1.25 -15.84
CA MET A 118 -10.76 -1.81 -16.47
C MET A 118 -11.03 -1.19 -17.84
N ILE A 119 -10.90 0.15 -17.97
CA ILE A 119 -11.28 0.86 -19.20
C ILE A 119 -10.12 1.09 -20.16
N ILE A 120 -8.89 1.16 -19.64
CA ILE A 120 -7.70 1.43 -20.44
C ILE A 120 -6.96 0.12 -20.68
N ASN A 121 -7.19 -0.50 -21.84
CA ASN A 121 -6.48 -1.73 -22.22
C ASN A 121 -5.06 -1.41 -22.71
N ARG A 122 -4.17 -0.99 -21.81
CA ARG A 122 -2.78 -0.60 -22.06
C ARG A 122 -1.83 -1.25 -21.05
N SER A 123 -0.53 -1.17 -21.37
CA SER A 123 0.53 -1.69 -20.50
C SER A 123 0.58 -0.97 -19.14
N SER A 124 1.17 -1.61 -18.15
CA SER A 124 1.42 -0.96 -16.85
C SER A 124 2.31 0.27 -16.98
N ASP A 125 3.29 0.27 -17.91
CA ASP A 125 4.16 1.41 -18.17
C ASP A 125 3.39 2.65 -18.66
N TYR A 126 2.34 2.44 -19.48
CA TYR A 126 1.46 3.53 -19.88
C TYR A 126 0.69 4.11 -18.69
N LEU A 127 0.14 3.24 -17.86
CA LEU A 127 -0.60 3.66 -16.66
C LEU A 127 0.32 4.36 -15.64
N MET A 128 1.55 3.87 -15.46
CA MET A 128 2.55 4.53 -14.61
C MET A 128 2.80 5.98 -15.05
N LYS A 129 2.98 6.21 -16.35
CA LYS A 129 3.15 7.56 -16.90
C LYS A 129 1.91 8.42 -16.71
N LEU A 130 0.71 7.86 -16.98
CA LEU A 130 -0.56 8.57 -16.86
C LEU A 130 -0.83 9.04 -15.43
N PHE A 131 -0.50 8.21 -14.43
CA PHE A 131 -0.71 8.49 -13.01
C PHE A 131 0.51 9.09 -12.30
N ASN A 132 1.61 9.30 -13.04
CA ASN A 132 2.88 9.81 -12.53
C ASN A 132 3.39 9.03 -11.29
N VAL A 133 3.39 7.69 -11.41
CA VAL A 133 3.89 6.79 -10.36
C VAL A 133 5.12 6.04 -10.84
N SER A 134 6.05 5.78 -9.92
CA SER A 134 7.35 5.16 -10.21
C SER A 134 7.33 3.63 -10.23
N SER A 135 6.23 3.00 -9.77
CA SER A 135 6.09 1.54 -9.66
C SER A 135 4.82 1.05 -10.35
N ASP A 136 4.89 -0.13 -10.94
CA ASP A 136 3.75 -0.83 -11.55
C ASP A 136 2.90 -1.61 -10.53
N TYR A 137 3.39 -1.75 -9.30
CA TYR A 137 2.74 -2.52 -8.23
C TYR A 137 1.27 -2.14 -8.00
N PRO A 138 0.88 -0.84 -7.93
CA PRO A 138 -0.52 -0.44 -7.76
C PRO A 138 -1.43 -0.98 -8.88
N PHE A 139 -0.92 -1.04 -10.11
CA PHE A 139 -1.70 -1.52 -11.26
C PHE A 139 -1.76 -3.04 -11.33
N ILE A 140 -0.71 -3.76 -10.90
CA ILE A 140 -0.75 -5.22 -10.74
C ILE A 140 -1.84 -5.58 -9.73
N LYS A 141 -1.86 -4.92 -8.57
CA LYS A 141 -2.86 -5.11 -7.52
C LYS A 141 -4.27 -4.76 -8.01
N ALA A 142 -4.41 -3.63 -8.72
CA ALA A 142 -5.68 -3.19 -9.30
C ALA A 142 -6.24 -4.17 -10.34
N LYS A 143 -5.39 -4.72 -11.23
CA LYS A 143 -5.78 -5.74 -12.22
C LYS A 143 -6.36 -7.00 -11.56
N GLY A 144 -5.80 -7.45 -10.45
CA GLY A 144 -6.32 -8.59 -9.70
C GLY A 144 -7.70 -8.35 -9.07
N ARG A 145 -8.13 -7.09 -8.98
CA ARG A 145 -9.40 -6.66 -8.36
C ARG A 145 -10.51 -6.36 -9.36
N ILE A 146 -10.21 -6.23 -10.65
CA ILE A 146 -11.20 -5.85 -11.70
C ILE A 146 -12.43 -6.75 -11.67
N SER A 147 -12.24 -8.06 -11.52
CA SER A 147 -13.33 -9.05 -11.54
C SER A 147 -14.37 -8.88 -10.42
N LYS A 148 -14.06 -8.09 -9.38
CA LYS A 148 -14.94 -7.83 -8.24
C LYS A 148 -15.94 -6.71 -8.48
N TYR A 149 -15.82 -5.98 -9.59
CA TYR A 149 -16.56 -4.75 -9.85
C TYR A 149 -17.12 -4.70 -11.26
N SER A 150 -18.28 -4.08 -11.40
CA SER A 150 -18.80 -3.62 -12.69
C SER A 150 -18.31 -2.20 -12.99
N ASN A 151 -18.34 -1.81 -14.26
CA ASN A 151 -17.99 -0.44 -14.69
C ASN A 151 -18.89 0.61 -14.01
N GLN A 152 -20.21 0.32 -13.94
CA GLN A 152 -21.17 1.24 -13.32
C GLN A 152 -20.90 1.38 -11.81
N GLU A 153 -20.66 0.28 -11.11
CA GLU A 153 -20.34 0.28 -9.69
C GLU A 153 -19.10 1.15 -9.38
N LEU A 154 -18.03 1.02 -10.16
CA LEU A 154 -16.82 1.84 -9.96
C LEU A 154 -17.07 3.33 -10.21
N LYS A 155 -17.90 3.68 -11.21
CA LYS A 155 -18.29 5.08 -11.45
C LYS A 155 -19.07 5.65 -10.27
N ASP A 156 -20.04 4.89 -9.77
CA ASP A 156 -20.90 5.34 -8.65
C ASP A 156 -20.06 5.50 -7.37
N ILE A 157 -19.14 4.57 -7.09
CA ILE A 157 -18.21 4.68 -5.97
C ILE A 157 -17.35 5.94 -6.09
N LEU A 158 -16.76 6.20 -7.26
CA LEU A 158 -15.89 7.36 -7.45
C LEU A 158 -16.66 8.68 -7.34
N ILE A 159 -17.90 8.74 -7.84
CA ILE A 159 -18.78 9.91 -7.68
C ILE A 159 -19.11 10.14 -6.21
N ASN A 160 -19.44 9.08 -5.47
CA ASN A 160 -19.78 9.19 -4.05
C ASN A 160 -18.57 9.61 -3.22
N LEU A 161 -17.38 9.04 -3.48
CA LEU A 161 -16.15 9.45 -2.81
C LEU A 161 -15.79 10.91 -3.08
N ALA A 162 -16.04 11.41 -4.30
CA ALA A 162 -15.84 12.83 -4.62
C ALA A 162 -16.79 13.73 -3.83
N LYS A 163 -18.05 13.33 -3.66
CA LYS A 163 -19.00 14.07 -2.81
C LYS A 163 -18.57 14.10 -1.35
N VAL A 164 -18.19 12.93 -0.80
CA VAL A 164 -17.70 12.83 0.58
C VAL A 164 -16.45 13.71 0.80
N ASP A 165 -15.50 13.70 -0.15
CA ASP A 165 -14.30 14.55 -0.08
C ASP A 165 -14.66 16.06 -0.05
N LEU A 166 -15.63 16.47 -0.86
CA LEU A 166 -16.13 17.86 -0.85
C LEU A 166 -16.83 18.19 0.47
N ASP A 167 -17.67 17.32 0.97
CA ASP A 167 -18.40 17.54 2.22
C ASP A 167 -17.44 17.65 3.41
N LEU A 168 -16.43 16.78 3.48
CA LEU A 168 -15.39 16.81 4.53
C LEU A 168 -14.56 18.09 4.52
N LYS A 169 -14.31 18.66 3.34
CA LYS A 169 -13.51 19.88 3.18
C LYS A 169 -14.32 21.16 3.38
N SER A 170 -15.63 21.10 3.17
CA SER A 170 -16.52 22.27 3.23
C SER A 170 -17.20 22.47 4.58
N THR A 171 -17.17 21.48 5.47
CA THR A 171 -17.84 21.51 6.77
C THR A 171 -16.87 21.28 7.93
N ASP A 172 -17.02 22.07 9.00
CA ASP A 172 -16.40 21.86 10.33
C ASP A 172 -17.09 20.72 11.13
N LYS A 173 -17.72 19.78 10.44
CA LYS A 173 -18.39 18.65 11.08
C LYS A 173 -17.34 17.69 11.67
N ASP A 174 -17.69 17.12 12.82
CA ASP A 174 -16.92 16.07 13.45
C ASP A 174 -16.65 14.95 12.44
N LYS A 175 -15.40 14.79 12.02
CA LYS A 175 -14.95 13.93 10.91
C LYS A 175 -15.13 12.43 11.19
N TYR A 176 -15.57 12.09 12.40
CA TYR A 176 -15.79 10.71 12.83
C TYR A 176 -17.27 10.32 12.91
N ASN A 177 -18.20 11.27 12.68
CA ASN A 177 -19.64 11.04 12.69
C ASN A 177 -20.24 10.98 11.27
N ILE A 178 -19.62 10.18 10.38
CA ILE A 178 -20.14 9.93 9.03
C ILE A 178 -20.83 8.57 8.97
#